data_5e479dafeba234ce76117aac2bcfec0d
#
_entry.id   5e479dafeba234ce76117aac2bcfec0d
#
_cell.length_a   1.000
_cell.length_b   1.000
_cell.length_c   1.000
_cell.angle_alpha   90.00
_cell.angle_beta   90.00
_cell.angle_gamma   90.00
#
_symmetry.space_group_name_H-M   'P 1'
#
loop_
_entity.id
_entity.type
_entity.pdbx_description
1 polymer ?
#
loop_
_entity_poly.entity_id
_entity_poly.type
_entity_poly.pdbx_seq_one_letter_code
_entity_poly.pdbx_strand_id
1 'polypeptide(L)'
;MSLRWLTLGSVALVALGIALLGYYAANRVDAKLGHRNGIEAFRAAQAAAEPIEPEPDALVEPVPSVPVEATPPANLDLDSLGEPDKTLWSDKRIADYEKFAAAAADEIPEGILRIPSIDLELPVFDNSAEPALTRGAGWIEGTAPLGVDGNIGIAAHRDGYFRALKDVSKGDEVIVETLWGTDRYRIVDVIIVDPSDVHVLREDGRSLVTLVTCYPFYHVGNAPQRYIVQAQKL
;
A
#
# COMPACT_ATOMS: atom_id res chain seq x y z
N MET A 1 -46.66 17.35 32.13
CA MET A 1 -45.86 17.13 30.91
C MET A 1 -46.22 15.77 30.36
N SER A 2 -46.85 15.70 29.20
CA SER A 2 -47.58 14.52 28.75
C SER A 2 -46.65 13.43 28.23
N LEU A 3 -46.98 12.19 28.54
CA LEU A 3 -46.33 10.93 28.12
C LEU A 3 -46.03 10.88 26.59
N ARG A 4 -46.80 11.63 25.81
CA ARG A 4 -46.64 11.79 24.33
C ARG A 4 -45.32 12.43 23.90
N TRP A 5 -44.70 13.32 24.69
CA TRP A 5 -43.44 13.95 24.38
C TRP A 5 -42.25 13.01 24.61
N LEU A 6 -42.37 12.13 25.61
CA LEU A 6 -41.36 11.08 25.91
C LEU A 6 -41.31 10.03 24.79
N THR A 7 -42.49 9.64 24.26
CA THR A 7 -42.54 8.66 23.15
C THR A 7 -42.05 9.24 21.82
N LEU A 8 -42.34 10.50 21.55
CA LEU A 8 -41.79 11.17 20.34
C LEU A 8 -40.28 11.33 20.40
N GLY A 9 -39.74 11.68 21.56
CA GLY A 9 -38.27 11.79 21.76
C GLY A 9 -37.55 10.45 21.60
N SER A 10 -38.14 9.35 22.12
CA SER A 10 -37.53 8.02 21.98
C SER A 10 -37.55 7.52 20.52
N VAL A 11 -38.62 7.77 19.77
CA VAL A 11 -38.70 7.40 18.35
C VAL A 11 -37.69 8.19 17.51
N ALA A 12 -37.53 9.49 17.79
CA ALA A 12 -36.54 10.32 17.11
C ALA A 12 -35.09 9.88 17.36
N LEU A 13 -34.78 9.47 18.60
CA LEU A 13 -33.46 8.93 18.96
C LEU A 13 -33.18 7.58 18.28
N VAL A 14 -34.17 6.69 18.22
CA VAL A 14 -34.02 5.41 17.51
C VAL A 14 -33.83 5.63 16.00
N ALA A 15 -34.60 6.54 15.39
CA ALA A 15 -34.46 6.87 13.99
C ALA A 15 -33.09 7.49 13.67
N LEU A 16 -32.59 8.38 14.55
CA LEU A 16 -31.25 8.95 14.43
C LEU A 16 -30.16 7.86 14.56
N GLY A 17 -30.31 6.93 15.49
CA GLY A 17 -29.39 5.79 15.68
C GLY A 17 -29.35 4.88 14.46
N ILE A 18 -30.49 4.59 13.84
CA ILE A 18 -30.55 3.79 12.60
C ILE A 18 -29.92 4.55 11.43
N ALA A 19 -30.15 5.87 11.31
CA ALA A 19 -29.55 6.68 10.27
C ALA A 19 -28.02 6.76 10.41
N LEU A 20 -27.50 6.90 11.64
CA LEU A 20 -26.06 6.89 11.93
C LEU A 20 -25.42 5.53 11.65
N LEU A 21 -26.10 4.43 12.00
CA LEU A 21 -25.64 3.08 11.68
C LEU A 21 -25.63 2.82 10.18
N GLY A 22 -26.65 3.29 9.45
CA GLY A 22 -26.69 3.20 7.99
C GLY A 22 -25.60 4.01 7.31
N TYR A 23 -25.36 5.24 7.77
CA TYR A 23 -24.26 6.09 7.31
C TYR A 23 -22.89 5.45 7.59
N TYR A 24 -22.70 4.92 8.80
CA TYR A 24 -21.48 4.22 9.19
C TYR A 24 -21.23 2.95 8.34
N ALA A 25 -22.27 2.17 8.09
CA ALA A 25 -22.19 0.98 7.25
C ALA A 25 -21.85 1.32 5.78
N ALA A 26 -22.46 2.39 5.22
CA ALA A 26 -22.19 2.85 3.88
C ALA A 26 -20.72 3.30 3.73
N ASN A 27 -20.22 4.13 4.66
CA ASN A 27 -18.82 4.57 4.63
C ASN A 27 -17.81 3.43 4.79
N ARG A 28 -18.16 2.36 5.53
CA ARG A 28 -17.29 1.16 5.61
C ARG A 28 -17.21 0.38 4.30
N VAL A 29 -18.31 0.32 3.58
CA VAL A 29 -18.37 -0.33 2.26
C VAL A 29 -17.54 0.46 1.25
N ASP A 30 -17.64 1.80 1.25
CA ASP A 30 -16.90 2.65 0.32
C ASP A 30 -15.37 2.60 0.53
N ALA A 31 -14.89 2.52 1.77
CA ALA A 31 -13.47 2.39 2.08
C ALA A 31 -12.88 1.05 1.61
N LYS A 32 -13.63 -0.05 1.77
CA LYS A 32 -13.23 -1.37 1.24
C LYS A 32 -13.23 -1.41 -0.30
N LEU A 33 -14.22 -0.76 -0.93
CA LEU A 33 -14.32 -0.68 -2.38
C LEU A 33 -13.18 0.14 -2.98
N GLY A 34 -12.73 1.23 -2.35
CA GLY A 34 -11.65 2.06 -2.87
C GLY A 34 -10.32 1.32 -3.02
N HIS A 35 -9.93 0.51 -2.03
CA HIS A 35 -8.71 -0.31 -2.10
C HIS A 35 -8.82 -1.41 -3.17
N ARG A 36 -9.94 -2.13 -3.20
CA ARG A 36 -10.21 -3.17 -4.21
C ARG A 36 -10.24 -2.59 -5.62
N ASN A 37 -10.89 -1.44 -5.79
CA ASN A 37 -10.97 -0.76 -7.09
C ASN A 37 -9.59 -0.35 -7.61
N GLY A 38 -8.64 0.05 -6.74
CA GLY A 38 -7.27 0.36 -7.13
C GLY A 38 -6.54 -0.84 -7.72
N ILE A 39 -6.59 -2.00 -7.04
CA ILE A 39 -5.96 -3.23 -7.54
C ILE A 39 -6.66 -3.76 -8.80
N GLU A 40 -8.00 -3.72 -8.83
CA GLU A 40 -8.76 -4.15 -10.01
C GLU A 40 -8.53 -3.21 -11.20
N ALA A 41 -8.46 -1.90 -10.98
CA ALA A 41 -8.15 -0.91 -12.01
C ALA A 41 -6.74 -1.13 -12.58
N PHE A 42 -5.74 -1.40 -11.72
CA PHE A 42 -4.39 -1.72 -12.15
C PHE A 42 -4.36 -3.00 -12.98
N ARG A 43 -5.01 -4.08 -12.54
CA ARG A 43 -5.08 -5.34 -13.30
C ARG A 43 -5.82 -5.19 -14.64
N ALA A 44 -6.87 -4.37 -14.67
CA ALA A 44 -7.57 -4.05 -15.90
C ALA A 44 -6.68 -3.25 -16.87
N ALA A 45 -5.91 -2.29 -16.35
CA ALA A 45 -4.94 -1.52 -17.12
C ALA A 45 -3.81 -2.41 -17.63
N GLN A 46 -3.29 -3.33 -16.81
CA GLN A 46 -2.27 -4.31 -17.19
C GLN A 46 -2.78 -5.25 -18.28
N ALA A 47 -4.03 -5.72 -18.16
CA ALA A 47 -4.65 -6.57 -19.18
C ALA A 47 -4.93 -5.84 -20.51
N ALA A 48 -5.06 -4.52 -20.47
CA ALA A 48 -5.28 -3.67 -21.65
C ALA A 48 -3.97 -3.15 -22.26
N ALA A 49 -2.84 -3.25 -21.56
CA ALA A 49 -1.53 -2.88 -22.09
C ALA A 49 -1.12 -3.92 -23.15
N GLU A 50 -0.85 -3.45 -24.36
CA GLU A 50 -0.30 -4.31 -25.41
C GLU A 50 1.09 -4.78 -24.99
N PRO A 51 1.47 -6.06 -25.24
CA PRO A 51 2.83 -6.52 -25.01
C PRO A 51 3.79 -5.65 -25.83
N ILE A 52 4.77 -5.04 -25.18
CA ILE A 52 5.86 -4.37 -25.89
C ILE A 52 6.67 -5.48 -26.54
N GLU A 53 6.54 -5.65 -27.86
CA GLU A 53 7.45 -6.50 -28.62
C GLU A 53 8.85 -5.89 -28.52
N PRO A 54 9.86 -6.62 -28.05
CA PRO A 54 11.23 -6.12 -28.02
C PRO A 54 11.68 -5.88 -29.46
N GLU A 55 12.18 -4.66 -29.75
CA GLU A 55 12.81 -4.35 -31.03
C GLU A 55 13.98 -5.32 -31.28
N PRO A 56 14.09 -5.90 -32.49
CA PRO A 56 15.07 -6.94 -32.79
C PRO A 56 16.42 -6.35 -33.19
N ASP A 57 17.08 -5.55 -32.38
CA ASP A 57 18.48 -5.17 -32.66
C ASP A 57 19.25 -4.68 -31.42
N ALA A 58 19.56 -5.61 -30.52
CA ALA A 58 20.72 -5.47 -29.65
C ALA A 58 21.30 -6.88 -29.44
N LEU A 59 22.48 -7.10 -30.06
CA LEU A 59 23.29 -8.30 -29.85
C LEU A 59 23.69 -8.41 -28.38
N VAL A 60 22.89 -9.07 -27.58
CA VAL A 60 23.23 -9.53 -26.22
C VAL A 60 23.34 -11.04 -26.30
N GLU A 61 24.50 -11.60 -25.98
CA GLU A 61 24.72 -13.05 -25.94
C GLU A 61 23.74 -13.69 -24.94
N PRO A 62 23.20 -14.89 -25.25
CA PRO A 62 22.17 -15.51 -24.44
C PRO A 62 22.72 -16.02 -23.10
N VAL A 63 22.31 -15.40 -22.01
CA VAL A 63 22.38 -16.00 -20.69
C VAL A 63 21.39 -17.15 -20.65
N PRO A 64 21.73 -18.36 -20.14
CA PRO A 64 20.83 -19.50 -20.14
C PRO A 64 19.56 -19.20 -19.34
N SER A 65 18.45 -19.05 -20.04
CA SER A 65 17.13 -18.88 -19.47
C SER A 65 16.69 -20.18 -18.77
N VAL A 66 16.61 -20.15 -17.46
CA VAL A 66 15.83 -21.13 -16.72
C VAL A 66 14.36 -20.78 -16.99
N PRO A 67 13.52 -21.71 -17.46
CA PRO A 67 12.10 -21.44 -17.68
C PRO A 67 11.45 -21.18 -16.32
N VAL A 68 11.15 -19.93 -16.02
CA VAL A 68 10.23 -19.60 -14.94
C VAL A 68 8.83 -19.79 -15.50
N GLU A 69 8.24 -20.94 -15.21
CA GLU A 69 6.85 -21.23 -15.45
C GLU A 69 6.02 -20.21 -14.67
N ALA A 70 5.56 -19.16 -15.36
CA ALA A 70 4.65 -18.18 -14.82
C ALA A 70 3.29 -18.85 -14.60
N THR A 71 3.13 -19.50 -13.46
CA THR A 71 1.81 -19.89 -12.98
C THR A 71 1.07 -18.59 -12.64
N PRO A 72 -0.06 -18.27 -13.28
CA PRO A 72 -0.87 -17.14 -12.86
C PRO A 72 -1.28 -17.38 -11.41
N PRO A 73 -1.19 -16.36 -10.52
CA PRO A 73 -1.56 -16.54 -9.14
C PRO A 73 -3.01 -16.99 -9.05
N ALA A 74 -3.22 -18.17 -8.48
CA ALA A 74 -4.54 -18.65 -8.12
C ALA A 74 -5.25 -17.58 -7.29
N ASN A 75 -6.49 -17.27 -7.67
CA ASN A 75 -7.50 -16.47 -6.95
C ASN A 75 -7.03 -15.95 -5.58
N LEU A 76 -6.42 -14.75 -5.57
CA LEU A 76 -6.23 -14.05 -4.31
C LEU A 76 -7.62 -13.66 -3.78
N ASP A 77 -7.95 -14.17 -2.62
CA ASP A 77 -9.12 -13.78 -1.85
C ASP A 77 -8.91 -12.34 -1.37
N LEU A 78 -9.42 -11.38 -2.15
CA LEU A 78 -9.32 -9.95 -1.86
C LEU A 78 -10.10 -9.56 -0.59
N ASP A 79 -10.88 -10.45 -0.03
CA ASP A 79 -11.54 -10.24 1.27
C ASP A 79 -10.57 -10.41 2.45
N SER A 80 -9.36 -10.98 2.21
CA SER A 80 -8.31 -11.14 3.23
C SER A 80 -7.44 -9.89 3.42
N LEU A 81 -7.46 -8.94 2.50
CA LEU A 81 -6.77 -7.66 2.67
C LEU A 81 -7.52 -6.83 3.72
N GLY A 82 -7.19 -7.10 4.99
CA GLY A 82 -7.84 -6.50 6.14
C GLY A 82 -7.75 -4.98 6.11
N GLU A 83 -8.80 -4.30 6.55
CA GLU A 83 -8.71 -2.88 6.92
C GLU A 83 -7.52 -2.70 7.87
N PRO A 84 -6.76 -1.58 7.76
CA PRO A 84 -5.70 -1.30 8.72
C PRO A 84 -6.28 -1.30 10.15
N ASP A 85 -5.55 -1.88 11.09
CA ASP A 85 -5.95 -1.89 12.50
C ASP A 85 -6.01 -0.46 13.05
N LYS A 86 -7.22 0.05 13.25
CA LYS A 86 -7.50 1.42 13.69
C LYS A 86 -7.55 1.56 15.22
N THR A 87 -7.31 0.50 15.99
CA THR A 87 -7.49 0.47 17.45
C THR A 87 -6.64 1.48 18.20
N LEU A 88 -5.49 1.87 17.62
CA LEU A 88 -4.56 2.85 18.20
C LEU A 88 -4.58 4.19 17.45
N TRP A 89 -5.54 4.42 16.56
CA TRP A 89 -5.64 5.68 15.83
C TRP A 89 -6.34 6.75 16.68
N SER A 90 -5.92 8.00 16.52
CA SER A 90 -6.67 9.14 17.04
C SER A 90 -7.93 9.37 16.21
N ASP A 91 -8.94 10.02 16.80
CA ASP A 91 -10.18 10.40 16.11
C ASP A 91 -9.88 11.22 14.83
N LYS A 92 -8.88 12.12 14.91
CA LYS A 92 -8.44 12.89 13.75
C LYS A 92 -7.89 12.00 12.64
N ARG A 93 -7.09 10.99 12.97
CA ARG A 93 -6.54 10.04 12.00
C ARG A 93 -7.63 9.20 11.33
N ILE A 94 -8.66 8.81 12.10
CA ILE A 94 -9.82 8.08 11.58
C ILE A 94 -10.59 8.98 10.60
N ALA A 95 -10.88 10.23 10.98
CA ALA A 95 -11.58 11.18 10.12
C ALA A 95 -10.80 11.53 8.83
N ASP A 96 -9.49 11.70 8.93
CA ASP A 96 -8.62 11.92 7.76
C ASP A 96 -8.63 10.69 6.83
N TYR A 97 -8.56 9.48 7.39
CA TYR A 97 -8.64 8.23 6.63
C TYR A 97 -9.96 8.12 5.85
N GLU A 98 -11.09 8.35 6.51
CA GLU A 98 -12.41 8.28 5.88
C GLU A 98 -12.55 9.32 4.75
N LYS A 99 -12.06 10.54 4.99
CA LYS A 99 -12.07 11.62 3.99
C LYS A 99 -11.25 11.29 2.76
N PHE A 100 -10.03 10.79 2.93
CA PHE A 100 -9.10 10.53 1.82
C PHE A 100 -9.40 9.22 1.10
N ALA A 101 -9.91 8.20 1.80
CA ALA A 101 -10.35 6.95 1.18
C ALA A 101 -11.48 7.18 0.17
N ALA A 102 -12.39 8.12 0.47
CA ALA A 102 -13.50 8.47 -0.43
C ALA A 102 -13.08 9.37 -1.60
N ALA A 103 -12.09 10.26 -1.40
CA ALA A 103 -11.74 11.30 -2.38
C ALA A 103 -10.94 10.81 -3.58
N ALA A 104 -10.31 9.64 -3.51
CA ALA A 104 -9.32 9.17 -4.48
C ALA A 104 -9.71 7.84 -5.15
N ALA A 105 -11.02 7.54 -5.24
CA ALA A 105 -11.53 6.26 -5.77
C ALA A 105 -11.13 5.97 -7.22
N ASP A 106 -10.84 7.00 -8.03
CA ASP A 106 -10.56 6.87 -9.46
C ASP A 106 -9.06 6.88 -9.81
N GLU A 107 -8.16 7.01 -8.82
CA GLU A 107 -6.72 7.03 -9.07
C GLU A 107 -6.18 5.61 -9.31
N ILE A 108 -5.53 5.41 -10.45
CA ILE A 108 -4.93 4.12 -10.84
C ILE A 108 -3.54 4.03 -10.19
N PRO A 109 -3.21 2.95 -9.46
CA PRO A 109 -1.88 2.77 -8.91
C PRO A 109 -0.85 2.48 -10.01
N GLU A 110 0.39 2.89 -9.79
CA GLU A 110 1.55 2.61 -10.66
C GLU A 110 2.03 1.15 -10.53
N GLY A 111 1.72 0.49 -9.41
CA GLY A 111 2.11 -0.89 -9.19
C GLY A 111 1.44 -1.52 -7.98
N ILE A 112 1.81 -2.78 -7.75
CA ILE A 112 1.42 -3.56 -6.57
C ILE A 112 2.68 -4.02 -5.86
N LEU A 113 2.76 -3.78 -4.55
CA LEU A 113 3.80 -4.30 -3.67
C LEU A 113 3.28 -5.53 -2.94
N ARG A 114 4.05 -6.62 -2.96
CA ARG A 114 3.76 -7.84 -2.20
C ARG A 114 4.95 -8.30 -1.36
N ILE A 115 4.67 -8.78 -0.15
CA ILE A 115 5.63 -9.48 0.71
C ILE A 115 4.93 -10.72 1.24
N PRO A 116 5.06 -11.88 0.57
CA PRO A 116 4.28 -13.08 0.89
C PRO A 116 4.51 -13.62 2.31
N SER A 117 5.71 -13.45 2.88
CA SER A 117 6.04 -13.94 4.23
C SER A 117 5.21 -13.31 5.35
N ILE A 118 4.63 -12.13 5.10
CA ILE A 118 3.79 -11.38 6.06
C ILE A 118 2.39 -11.10 5.51
N ASP A 119 1.99 -11.80 4.45
CA ASP A 119 0.68 -11.66 3.78
C ASP A 119 0.35 -10.21 3.42
N LEU A 120 1.36 -9.45 2.96
CA LEU A 120 1.21 -8.06 2.56
C LEU A 120 1.03 -7.95 1.05
N GLU A 121 -0.08 -7.36 0.64
CA GLU A 121 -0.34 -6.92 -0.74
C GLU A 121 -1.04 -5.57 -0.71
N LEU A 122 -0.51 -4.57 -1.42
CA LEU A 122 -1.10 -3.24 -1.48
C LEU A 122 -0.74 -2.49 -2.76
N PRO A 123 -1.61 -1.57 -3.24
CA PRO A 123 -1.32 -0.71 -4.36
C PRO A 123 -0.25 0.32 -4.00
N VAL A 124 0.59 0.66 -4.98
CA VAL A 124 1.60 1.73 -4.89
C VAL A 124 1.19 2.83 -5.85
N PHE A 125 1.01 4.05 -5.34
CA PHE A 125 0.64 5.23 -6.09
C PHE A 125 1.87 6.06 -6.48
N ASP A 126 1.72 6.96 -7.44
CA ASP A 126 2.76 7.80 -8.03
C ASP A 126 3.31 8.91 -7.11
N ASN A 127 2.75 9.04 -5.91
CA ASN A 127 3.15 10.04 -4.94
C ASN A 127 2.99 9.54 -3.50
N SER A 128 3.66 10.19 -2.55
CA SER A 128 3.59 9.88 -1.12
C SER A 128 2.73 10.89 -0.33
N ALA A 129 1.71 11.51 -0.96
CA ALA A 129 0.76 12.38 -0.29
C ALA A 129 -0.28 11.58 0.53
N GLU A 130 -0.95 12.26 1.47
CA GLU A 130 -1.93 11.62 2.37
C GLU A 130 -3.02 10.79 1.66
N PRO A 131 -3.61 11.20 0.52
CA PRO A 131 -4.59 10.36 -0.17
C PRO A 131 -4.02 9.01 -0.61
N ALA A 132 -2.81 8.98 -1.17
CA ALA A 132 -2.11 7.77 -1.59
C ALA A 132 -1.77 6.87 -0.39
N LEU A 133 -1.14 7.44 0.66
CA LEU A 133 -0.74 6.71 1.87
C LEU A 133 -1.93 6.16 2.68
N THR A 134 -3.10 6.77 2.54
CA THR A 134 -4.33 6.28 3.15
C THR A 134 -4.85 5.01 2.46
N ARG A 135 -4.68 4.90 1.14
CA ARG A 135 -5.22 3.82 0.30
C ARG A 135 -4.24 2.67 0.08
N GLY A 136 -2.95 2.92 0.28
CA GLY A 136 -1.90 1.95 0.05
C GLY A 136 -0.54 2.47 0.46
N ALA A 137 0.42 2.33 -0.45
CA ALA A 137 1.73 2.95 -0.37
C ALA A 137 1.88 4.00 -1.46
N GLY A 138 2.87 4.86 -1.30
CA GLY A 138 3.23 5.88 -2.27
C GLY A 138 4.70 5.81 -2.66
N TRP A 139 4.97 6.04 -3.93
CA TRP A 139 6.34 6.25 -4.40
C TRP A 139 6.92 7.55 -3.82
N ILE A 140 8.17 7.49 -3.41
CA ILE A 140 8.89 8.64 -2.85
C ILE A 140 9.54 9.41 -4.00
N GLU A 141 9.09 10.63 -4.22
CA GLU A 141 9.61 11.51 -5.27
C GLU A 141 11.13 11.71 -5.15
N GLY A 142 11.82 11.67 -6.28
CA GLY A 142 13.28 11.80 -6.36
C GLY A 142 14.05 10.49 -6.16
N THR A 143 13.38 9.35 -5.99
CA THR A 143 13.98 8.01 -6.06
C THR A 143 13.76 7.40 -7.45
N ALA A 144 14.33 6.23 -7.73
CA ALA A 144 14.10 5.54 -9.00
C ALA A 144 12.59 5.23 -9.18
N PRO A 145 12.01 5.41 -10.39
CA PRO A 145 10.63 5.02 -10.67
C PRO A 145 10.41 3.51 -10.53
N LEU A 146 9.16 3.09 -10.31
CA LEU A 146 8.79 1.68 -10.26
C LEU A 146 9.15 1.00 -11.60
N GLY A 147 9.73 -0.19 -11.51
CA GLY A 147 10.14 -0.97 -12.69
C GLY A 147 11.42 -0.48 -13.37
N VAL A 148 12.09 0.55 -12.85
CA VAL A 148 13.37 1.05 -13.34
C VAL A 148 14.49 0.66 -12.37
N ASP A 149 15.65 0.28 -12.90
CA ASP A 149 16.80 -0.03 -12.07
C ASP A 149 17.26 1.21 -11.28
N GLY A 150 17.65 1.01 -10.04
CA GLY A 150 18.04 2.04 -9.09
C GLY A 150 17.42 1.78 -7.71
N ASN A 151 17.44 2.79 -6.84
CA ASN A 151 16.84 2.68 -5.50
C ASN A 151 15.40 3.24 -5.50
N ILE A 152 14.41 2.37 -5.54
CA ILE A 152 12.98 2.69 -5.53
C ILE A 152 12.52 2.90 -4.09
N GLY A 153 12.14 4.12 -3.73
CA GLY A 153 11.59 4.44 -2.41
C GLY A 153 10.07 4.27 -2.38
N ILE A 154 9.55 3.50 -1.42
CA ILE A 154 8.11 3.30 -1.22
C ILE A 154 7.77 3.57 0.24
N ALA A 155 6.82 4.48 0.49
CA ALA A 155 6.37 4.86 1.82
C ALA A 155 4.93 4.41 2.09
N ALA A 156 4.64 4.03 3.34
CA ALA A 156 3.28 3.89 3.84
C ALA A 156 3.21 4.16 5.34
N HIS A 157 2.00 4.34 5.86
CA HIS A 157 1.80 4.59 7.27
C HIS A 157 2.13 3.37 8.15
N ARG A 158 2.84 3.60 9.26
CA ARG A 158 3.21 2.59 10.28
C ARG A 158 2.01 1.97 10.99
N ASP A 159 0.94 2.76 11.12
CA ASP A 159 -0.32 2.36 11.78
C ASP A 159 -1.35 1.81 10.78
N GLY A 160 -0.97 1.75 9.50
CA GLY A 160 -1.71 1.19 8.40
C GLY A 160 -1.05 -0.10 7.88
N TYR A 161 -0.88 -0.14 6.57
CA TYR A 161 -0.39 -1.32 5.86
C TYR A 161 1.04 -1.72 6.26
N PHE A 162 1.94 -0.73 6.48
CA PHE A 162 3.33 -1.03 6.85
C PHE A 162 3.52 -1.39 8.33
N ARG A 163 2.44 -1.55 9.12
CA ARG A 163 2.55 -2.18 10.43
C ARG A 163 3.05 -3.63 10.33
N ALA A 164 2.69 -4.33 9.27
CA ALA A 164 3.14 -5.70 9.02
C ALA A 164 4.66 -5.83 8.84
N LEU A 165 5.36 -4.74 8.45
CA LEU A 165 6.82 -4.75 8.29
C LEU A 165 7.59 -5.07 9.58
N LYS A 166 6.96 -4.99 10.76
CA LYS A 166 7.56 -5.42 12.03
C LYS A 166 7.95 -6.90 12.05
N ASP A 167 7.31 -7.70 11.20
CA ASP A 167 7.43 -9.16 11.15
C ASP A 167 8.33 -9.66 10.00
N VAL A 168 8.88 -8.76 9.15
CA VAL A 168 9.80 -9.15 8.07
C VAL A 168 11.16 -9.58 8.58
N SER A 169 11.83 -10.42 7.80
CA SER A 169 13.18 -10.91 8.08
C SER A 169 14.08 -10.73 6.86
N LYS A 170 15.41 -10.62 7.11
CA LYS A 170 16.40 -10.71 6.03
C LYS A 170 16.25 -12.04 5.30
N GLY A 171 16.23 -11.99 3.98
CA GLY A 171 15.99 -13.15 3.11
C GLY A 171 14.56 -13.26 2.60
N ASP A 172 13.59 -12.54 3.18
CA ASP A 172 12.22 -12.51 2.69
C ASP A 172 12.16 -11.89 1.29
N GLU A 173 11.20 -12.33 0.50
CA GLU A 173 10.98 -11.84 -0.86
C GLU A 173 10.06 -10.61 -0.84
N VAL A 174 10.43 -9.61 -1.63
CA VAL A 174 9.61 -8.44 -1.97
C VAL A 174 9.35 -8.48 -3.47
N ILE A 175 8.09 -8.32 -3.87
CA ILE A 175 7.67 -8.35 -5.27
C ILE A 175 7.04 -7.00 -5.60
N VAL A 176 7.52 -6.38 -6.67
CA VAL A 176 6.95 -5.15 -7.23
C VAL A 176 6.43 -5.46 -8.61
N GLU A 177 5.12 -5.37 -8.77
CA GLU A 177 4.44 -5.59 -10.03
C GLU A 177 4.03 -4.25 -10.63
N THR A 178 4.35 -4.03 -11.90
CA THR A 178 4.01 -2.84 -12.67
C THR A 178 3.25 -3.21 -13.93
N LEU A 179 2.82 -2.23 -14.73
CA LEU A 179 2.20 -2.49 -16.03
C LEU A 179 3.15 -3.16 -17.02
N TRP A 180 4.46 -3.01 -16.83
CA TRP A 180 5.50 -3.49 -17.75
C TRP A 180 6.13 -4.81 -17.33
N GLY A 181 5.92 -5.26 -16.09
CA GLY A 181 6.49 -6.51 -15.60
C GLY A 181 6.48 -6.65 -14.09
N THR A 182 7.12 -7.70 -13.63
CA THR A 182 7.23 -8.04 -12.20
C THR A 182 8.69 -8.18 -11.85
N ASP A 183 9.15 -7.36 -10.92
CA ASP A 183 10.49 -7.42 -10.33
C ASP A 183 10.45 -8.12 -8.97
N ARG A 184 11.46 -8.94 -8.71
CA ARG A 184 11.64 -9.65 -7.45
C ARG A 184 12.87 -9.16 -6.73
N TYR A 185 12.75 -8.98 -5.42
CA TYR A 185 13.82 -8.48 -4.56
C TYR A 185 13.91 -9.37 -3.33
N ARG A 186 15.08 -9.36 -2.69
CA ARG A 186 15.32 -10.05 -1.42
C ARG A 186 15.72 -9.07 -0.34
N ILE A 187 15.08 -9.12 0.83
CA ILE A 187 15.41 -8.25 1.96
C ILE A 187 16.85 -8.53 2.40
N VAL A 188 17.69 -7.49 2.34
CA VAL A 188 19.09 -7.54 2.72
C VAL A 188 19.37 -6.77 4.00
N ASP A 189 18.56 -5.74 4.30
CA ASP A 189 18.74 -4.96 5.53
C ASP A 189 17.42 -4.45 6.10
N VAL A 190 17.42 -4.32 7.44
CA VAL A 190 16.33 -3.74 8.23
C VAL A 190 16.97 -2.85 9.29
N ILE A 191 16.76 -1.53 9.19
CA ILE A 191 17.40 -0.55 10.06
C ILE A 191 16.43 0.51 10.54
N ILE A 192 16.79 1.18 11.64
CA ILE A 192 16.04 2.31 12.19
C ILE A 192 16.95 3.53 12.08
N VAL A 193 16.41 4.62 11.51
CA VAL A 193 17.16 5.85 11.26
C VAL A 193 16.40 7.08 11.73
N ASP A 194 17.09 8.20 11.86
CA ASP A 194 16.46 9.50 12.11
C ASP A 194 15.66 9.97 10.87
N PRO A 195 14.60 10.78 11.06
CA PRO A 195 13.80 11.29 9.92
C PRO A 195 14.59 12.15 8.93
N SER A 196 15.70 12.76 9.38
CA SER A 196 16.61 13.56 8.55
C SER A 196 17.60 12.72 7.77
N ASP A 197 17.67 11.41 8.04
CA ASP A 197 18.66 10.52 7.47
C ASP A 197 18.15 9.94 6.13
N VAL A 198 18.22 10.76 5.10
CA VAL A 198 17.74 10.43 3.74
C VAL A 198 18.77 9.65 2.90
N HIS A 199 19.94 9.32 3.47
CA HIS A 199 20.98 8.60 2.73
C HIS A 199 20.51 7.21 2.28
N VAL A 200 19.58 6.60 3.01
CA VAL A 200 18.98 5.29 2.71
C VAL A 200 18.22 5.26 1.38
N LEU A 201 17.83 6.43 0.86
CA LEU A 201 17.12 6.58 -0.41
C LEU A 201 18.03 6.98 -1.57
N ARG A 202 19.32 7.22 -1.30
CA ARG A 202 20.25 7.63 -2.36
C ARG A 202 20.50 6.51 -3.34
N GLU A 203 20.72 6.91 -4.58
CA GLU A 203 21.24 6.03 -5.62
C GLU A 203 22.71 5.71 -5.33
N ASP A 204 23.06 4.44 -5.27
CA ASP A 204 24.42 3.95 -5.00
C ASP A 204 24.90 2.90 -6.02
N GLY A 205 24.17 2.76 -7.13
CA GLY A 205 24.46 1.81 -8.21
C GLY A 205 23.89 0.41 -7.96
N ARG A 206 23.14 0.22 -6.88
CA ARG A 206 22.41 -1.04 -6.62
C ARG A 206 20.95 -0.89 -7.00
N SER A 207 20.38 -1.93 -7.61
CA SER A 207 18.92 -1.98 -7.82
C SER A 207 18.25 -2.43 -6.53
N LEU A 208 17.62 -1.50 -5.80
CA LEU A 208 17.00 -1.69 -4.51
C LEU A 208 15.52 -1.28 -4.53
N VAL A 209 14.75 -1.89 -3.65
CA VAL A 209 13.50 -1.34 -3.12
C VAL A 209 13.73 -1.00 -1.65
N THR A 210 13.48 0.26 -1.30
CA THR A 210 13.60 0.78 0.06
C THR A 210 12.22 1.14 0.59
N LEU A 211 11.68 0.32 1.50
CA LEU A 211 10.40 0.55 2.16
C LEU A 211 10.60 1.42 3.38
N VAL A 212 9.81 2.49 3.50
CA VAL A 212 9.96 3.51 4.55
C VAL A 212 8.66 3.66 5.32
N THR A 213 8.75 3.54 6.64
CA THR A 213 7.63 3.87 7.51
C THR A 213 8.09 4.56 8.79
N CYS A 214 7.14 5.15 9.51
CA CYS A 214 7.41 5.76 10.81
C CYS A 214 7.70 4.70 11.89
N TYR A 215 8.52 5.04 12.89
CA TYR A 215 8.86 4.16 14.02
C TYR A 215 8.90 4.97 15.33
N PRO A 216 8.52 4.38 16.49
CA PRO A 216 8.04 3.01 16.73
C PRO A 216 6.62 2.74 16.21
N PHE A 217 6.31 1.46 15.91
CA PHE A 217 5.01 1.05 15.34
C PHE A 217 3.81 1.39 16.23
N TYR A 218 3.96 1.33 17.54
CA TYR A 218 2.89 1.56 18.54
C TYR A 218 3.03 2.90 19.26
N HIS A 219 3.70 3.88 18.64
CA HIS A 219 3.84 5.22 19.18
C HIS A 219 2.63 6.10 18.86
N VAL A 220 2.16 6.89 19.83
CA VAL A 220 1.10 7.89 19.63
C VAL A 220 1.73 9.25 19.31
N GLY A 221 1.28 9.89 18.24
CA GLY A 221 1.78 11.20 17.81
C GLY A 221 2.94 11.11 16.80
N ASN A 222 3.72 12.18 16.69
CA ASN A 222 4.81 12.29 15.73
C ASN A 222 5.92 11.28 16.03
N ALA A 223 6.22 10.42 15.07
CA ALA A 223 7.25 9.39 15.23
C ALA A 223 8.65 10.00 15.19
N PRO A 224 9.50 9.67 16.18
CA PRO A 224 10.86 10.19 16.25
C PRO A 224 11.81 9.58 15.23
N GLN A 225 11.48 8.41 14.65
CA GLN A 225 12.37 7.63 13.79
C GLN A 225 11.65 7.09 12.56
N ARG A 226 12.42 6.48 11.65
CA ARG A 226 11.94 5.74 10.50
C ARG A 226 12.42 4.30 10.55
N TYR A 227 11.54 3.38 10.19
CA TYR A 227 11.84 1.97 9.98
C TYR A 227 12.04 1.75 8.49
N ILE A 228 13.20 1.23 8.12
CA ILE A 228 13.65 1.06 6.74
C ILE A 228 13.86 -0.42 6.49
N VAL A 229 13.27 -0.91 5.41
CA VAL A 229 13.53 -2.26 4.89
C VAL A 229 14.14 -2.10 3.51
N GLN A 230 15.36 -2.58 3.31
CA GLN A 230 16.02 -2.58 2.00
C GLN A 230 16.04 -3.98 1.40
N ALA A 231 15.56 -4.10 0.18
CA ALA A 231 15.58 -5.35 -0.58
C ALA A 231 16.31 -5.14 -1.90
N GLN A 232 17.21 -6.06 -2.24
CA GLN A 232 18.02 -6.03 -3.46
C GLN A 232 17.37 -6.88 -4.55
N LYS A 233 17.37 -6.39 -5.79
CA LYS A 233 16.86 -7.07 -6.98
C LYS A 233 17.57 -8.42 -7.18
N LEU A 234 16.82 -9.46 -7.54
CA LEU A 234 17.28 -10.82 -7.77
C LEU A 234 17.72 -11.04 -9.21
#